data_29d024590913f028e2dac51f9cd25fc6
#
_entry.id   29d024590913f028e2dac51f9cd25fc6
#
_cell.length_a   1.000
_cell.length_b   1.000
_cell.length_c   1.000
_cell.angle_alpha   90.00
_cell.angle_beta   90.00
_cell.angle_gamma   90.00
#
_symmetry.space_group_name_H-M   'P 1'
#
loop_
_entity.id
_entity.type
_entity.pdbx_description
1 polymer ?
#
loop_
_entity_poly.entity_id
_entity_poly.type
_entity_poly.pdbx_seq_one_letter_code
_entity_poly.pdbx_strand_id
1 'polypeptide(L)'
;MAYLNKDDIVMIQTAGQMIQARVTDMQFRRFRKSWKDKKTGEKKTRWKSVPYAICEVFLGAPAGTEFLIPGYKLRNEVKDGEKLLVLRNQYAAEFDGAWVNKMLAESREKRNNG
;
A
#
# COMPACT_ATOMS: atom_id res chain seq x y z
N MET A 1 12.99 3.71 -2.89
CA MET A 1 11.56 3.60 -3.23
C MET A 1 11.37 2.48 -4.25
N ALA A 2 10.39 1.61 -4.02
CA ALA A 2 10.10 0.54 -4.97
C ALA A 2 9.35 1.09 -6.19
N TYR A 3 9.71 0.62 -7.38
CA TYR A 3 8.96 0.93 -8.60
C TYR A 3 7.72 0.06 -8.65
N LEU A 4 6.56 0.71 -8.80
CA LEU A 4 5.28 0.03 -8.91
C LEU A 4 4.95 -0.16 -10.39
N ASN A 5 4.69 -1.40 -10.78
CA ASN A 5 4.25 -1.73 -12.12
C ASN A 5 2.99 -2.57 -12.06
N LYS A 6 2.14 -2.41 -13.06
CA LYS A 6 0.96 -3.25 -13.22
C LYS A 6 1.37 -4.72 -13.30
N ASP A 7 0.61 -5.59 -12.67
CA ASP A 7 0.84 -7.04 -12.57
C ASP A 7 1.97 -7.45 -11.60
N ASP A 8 2.63 -6.50 -10.93
CA ASP A 8 3.55 -6.84 -9.84
C ASP A 8 2.82 -7.57 -8.72
N ILE A 9 3.53 -8.47 -8.06
CA ILE A 9 3.00 -9.19 -6.90
C ILE A 9 3.41 -8.47 -5.63
N VAL A 10 2.44 -8.20 -4.78
CA VAL A 10 2.64 -7.57 -3.47
C VAL A 10 2.41 -8.59 -2.38
N MET A 11 3.36 -8.70 -1.46
CA MET A 11 3.25 -9.60 -0.32
C MET A 11 3.18 -8.79 0.98
N ILE A 12 2.09 -8.93 1.70
CA ILE A 12 1.90 -8.34 3.02
C ILE A 12 2.01 -9.47 4.05
N GLN A 13 3.16 -9.55 4.70
CA GLN A 13 3.38 -10.58 5.71
C GLN A 13 3.51 -9.92 7.08
N THR A 14 2.64 -10.32 8.00
CA THR A 14 2.65 -9.88 9.39
C THR A 14 2.65 -11.10 10.29
N ALA A 15 2.79 -10.89 11.61
CA ALA A 15 2.73 -12.00 12.57
C ALA A 15 1.37 -12.71 12.45
N GLY A 16 1.37 -13.93 11.96
CA GLY A 16 0.18 -14.77 11.85
C GLY A 16 -0.66 -14.58 10.59
N GLN A 17 -0.23 -13.77 9.63
CA GLN A 17 -1.02 -13.56 8.41
C GLN A 17 -0.15 -13.25 7.21
N MET A 18 -0.49 -13.82 6.06
CA MET A 18 0.14 -13.50 4.78
C MET A 18 -0.94 -13.24 3.74
N ILE A 19 -0.82 -12.08 3.07
CA ILE A 19 -1.71 -11.71 1.98
C ILE A 19 -0.86 -11.50 0.74
N GLN A 20 -1.27 -12.09 -0.38
CA GLN A 20 -0.66 -11.85 -1.68
C GLN A 20 -1.68 -11.22 -2.60
N ALA A 21 -1.24 -10.20 -3.33
CA ALA A 21 -2.10 -9.44 -4.21
C ALA A 21 -1.34 -9.05 -5.47
N ARG A 22 -2.10 -8.72 -6.51
CA ARG A 22 -1.55 -8.23 -7.78
C ARG A 22 -1.87 -6.76 -7.93
N VAL A 23 -0.89 -5.97 -8.36
CA VAL A 23 -1.11 -4.57 -8.69
C VAL A 23 -1.93 -4.50 -9.97
N THR A 24 -3.14 -3.95 -9.87
CA THR A 24 -4.05 -3.80 -11.02
C THR A 24 -3.97 -2.42 -11.64
N ASP A 25 -3.59 -1.42 -10.83
CA ASP A 25 -3.48 -0.03 -11.29
C ASP A 25 -2.67 0.77 -10.28
N MET A 26 -2.39 2.01 -10.63
CA MET A 26 -1.68 2.94 -9.76
C MET A 26 -2.48 4.23 -9.65
N GLN A 27 -2.40 4.85 -8.47
CA GLN A 27 -3.06 6.12 -8.20
C GLN A 27 -2.07 7.04 -7.51
N PHE A 28 -1.96 8.28 -7.99
CA PHE A 28 -1.13 9.28 -7.32
C PHE A 28 -2.02 10.10 -6.40
N ARG A 29 -1.57 10.28 -5.15
CA ARG A 29 -2.23 11.13 -4.17
C ARG A 29 -1.31 12.28 -3.82
N ARG A 30 -1.87 13.48 -3.77
CA ARG A 30 -1.13 14.68 -3.44
C ARG A 30 -1.35 15.01 -1.97
N PHE A 31 -0.26 15.24 -1.27
CA PHE A 31 -0.27 15.66 0.12
C PHE A 31 0.40 17.01 0.27
N ARG A 32 -0.16 17.82 1.14
CA ARG A 32 0.41 19.10 1.51
C ARG A 32 1.32 18.90 2.71
N LYS A 33 2.60 19.25 2.56
CA LYS A 33 3.57 19.21 3.64
C LYS A 33 3.90 20.65 4.05
N SER A 34 3.73 20.98 5.32
CA SER A 34 4.05 22.29 5.87
C SER A 34 5.16 22.13 6.91
N TRP A 35 6.08 23.08 6.92
CA TRP A 35 7.12 23.13 7.93
C TRP A 35 7.49 24.59 8.20
N LYS A 36 8.14 24.82 9.34
CA LYS A 36 8.62 26.13 9.72
C LYS A 36 10.12 26.20 9.47
N ASP A 37 10.55 27.20 8.70
CA ASP A 37 11.96 27.44 8.43
C ASP A 37 12.65 27.88 9.73
N LYS A 38 13.70 27.17 10.14
CA LYS A 38 14.43 27.46 11.38
C LYS A 38 15.19 28.78 11.33
N LYS A 39 15.57 29.24 10.14
CA LYS A 39 16.35 30.47 9.97
C LYS A 39 15.48 31.72 9.93
N THR A 40 14.35 31.67 9.25
CA THR A 40 13.49 32.82 9.02
C THR A 40 12.21 32.81 9.84
N GLY A 41 11.83 31.66 10.39
CA GLY A 41 10.57 31.46 11.10
C GLY A 41 9.36 31.43 10.17
N GLU A 42 9.56 31.48 8.87
CA GLU A 42 8.47 31.47 7.89
C GLU A 42 7.87 30.06 7.77
N LYS A 43 6.54 30.01 7.61
CA LYS A 43 5.84 28.78 7.31
C LYS A 43 5.93 28.51 5.82
N LYS A 44 6.54 27.39 5.46
CA LYS A 44 6.65 26.96 4.07
C LYS A 44 5.73 25.77 3.81
N THR A 45 5.22 25.70 2.59
CA THR A 45 4.32 24.65 2.16
C THR A 45 4.79 24.05 0.85
N ARG A 46 4.75 22.73 0.74
CA ARG A 46 5.10 22.01 -0.48
C ARG A 46 4.09 20.91 -0.74
N TRP A 47 3.70 20.76 -2.00
CA TRP A 47 2.90 19.63 -2.43
C TRP A 47 3.80 18.46 -2.78
N LYS A 48 3.44 17.28 -2.31
CA LYS A 48 4.15 16.05 -2.60
C LYS A 48 3.18 15.03 -3.20
N SER A 49 3.58 14.45 -4.33
CA SER A 49 2.82 13.40 -4.99
C SER A 49 3.37 12.04 -4.55
N VAL A 50 2.49 11.16 -4.09
CA VAL A 50 2.87 9.83 -3.63
C VAL A 50 2.14 8.78 -4.47
N PRO A 51 2.87 7.83 -5.10
CA PRO A 51 2.23 6.76 -5.85
C PRO A 51 1.69 5.69 -4.91
N TYR A 52 0.44 5.30 -5.14
CA TYR A 52 -0.23 4.20 -4.44
C TYR A 52 -0.50 3.08 -5.42
N ALA A 53 -0.31 1.84 -4.98
CA ALA A 53 -0.71 0.67 -5.74
C ALA A 53 -2.14 0.30 -5.38
N ILE A 54 -2.96 0.05 -6.39
CA ILE A 54 -4.28 -0.57 -6.23
C ILE A 54 -4.05 -2.06 -6.40
N CYS A 55 -4.31 -2.84 -5.37
CA CYS A 55 -3.99 -4.25 -5.32
C CYS A 55 -5.25 -5.10 -5.20
N GLU A 56 -5.30 -6.17 -5.96
CA GLU A 56 -6.36 -7.17 -5.90
C GLU A 56 -5.81 -8.45 -5.28
N VAL A 57 -6.41 -8.89 -4.18
CA VAL A 57 -5.95 -10.06 -3.43
C VAL A 57 -6.29 -11.35 -4.18
N PHE A 58 -5.32 -12.28 -4.22
CA PHE A 58 -5.55 -13.62 -4.73
C PHE A 58 -5.20 -14.72 -3.71
N LEU A 59 -4.56 -14.36 -2.58
CA LEU A 59 -4.24 -15.32 -1.52
C LEU A 59 -4.29 -14.62 -0.16
N GLY A 60 -4.89 -15.27 0.83
CA GLY A 60 -4.94 -14.78 2.21
C GLY A 60 -6.20 -13.98 2.57
N ALA A 61 -7.04 -13.69 1.59
CA ALA A 61 -8.35 -13.05 1.76
C ALA A 61 -9.22 -13.49 0.58
N PRO A 62 -10.54 -13.25 0.60
CA PRO A 62 -11.40 -13.62 -0.53
C PRO A 62 -10.90 -12.99 -1.83
N ALA A 63 -10.87 -13.79 -2.89
CA ALA A 63 -10.43 -13.33 -4.21
C ALA A 63 -11.24 -12.11 -4.66
N GLY A 64 -10.55 -11.13 -5.24
CA GLY A 64 -11.17 -9.89 -5.67
C GLY A 64 -11.24 -8.80 -4.61
N THR A 65 -10.83 -9.08 -3.37
CA THR A 65 -10.70 -8.06 -2.33
C THR A 65 -9.61 -7.06 -2.76
N GLU A 66 -9.87 -5.76 -2.65
CA GLU A 66 -8.94 -4.73 -3.06
C GLU A 66 -8.44 -3.91 -1.88
N PHE A 67 -7.21 -3.42 -1.99
CA PHE A 67 -6.67 -2.45 -1.05
C PHE A 67 -5.70 -1.50 -1.75
N LEU A 68 -5.46 -0.36 -1.10
CA LEU A 68 -4.48 0.64 -1.53
C LEU A 68 -3.28 0.59 -0.62
N ILE A 69 -2.08 0.68 -1.19
CA ILE A 69 -0.86 0.76 -0.41
C ILE A 69 0.12 1.74 -1.07
N PRO A 70 0.69 2.69 -0.31
CA PRO A 70 1.69 3.59 -0.87
C PRO A 70 2.99 2.85 -1.16
N GLY A 71 3.62 3.17 -2.29
CA GLY A 71 4.84 2.50 -2.73
C GLY A 71 5.99 2.59 -1.74
N TYR A 72 6.06 3.66 -0.94
CA TYR A 72 7.15 3.81 0.02
C TYR A 72 7.11 2.79 1.17
N LYS A 73 5.97 2.13 1.38
CA LYS A 73 5.84 1.08 2.40
C LYS A 73 6.30 -0.28 1.91
N LEU A 74 6.63 -0.38 0.63
CA LEU A 74 7.07 -1.62 0.00
C LEU A 74 8.56 -1.54 -0.35
N ARG A 75 9.20 -2.70 -0.41
CA ARG A 75 10.56 -2.86 -0.92
C ARG A 75 10.58 -3.92 -2.00
N ASN A 76 11.53 -3.78 -2.93
CA ASN A 76 11.75 -4.80 -3.96
C ASN A 76 12.50 -5.99 -3.36
N GLU A 77 12.06 -7.18 -3.73
CA GLU A 77 12.75 -8.41 -3.41
C GLU A 77 12.71 -9.32 -4.64
N VAL A 78 13.79 -10.05 -4.88
CA VAL A 78 13.83 -11.03 -5.97
C VAL A 78 13.83 -12.42 -5.34
N LYS A 79 12.85 -13.22 -5.72
CA LYS A 79 12.73 -14.61 -5.26
C LYS A 79 12.52 -15.52 -6.47
N ASP A 80 13.39 -16.52 -6.62
CA ASP A 80 13.35 -17.45 -7.75
C ASP A 80 13.36 -16.75 -9.11
N GLY A 81 14.12 -15.64 -9.20
CA GLY A 81 14.22 -14.84 -10.41
C GLY A 81 13.06 -13.88 -10.66
N GLU A 82 12.05 -13.89 -9.80
CA GLU A 82 10.87 -13.04 -9.93
C GLU A 82 10.90 -11.87 -8.96
N LYS A 83 10.45 -10.71 -9.43
CA LYS A 83 10.32 -9.51 -8.62
C LYS A 83 9.09 -9.61 -7.73
N LEU A 84 9.30 -9.33 -6.44
CA LEU A 84 8.22 -9.21 -5.46
C LEU A 84 8.29 -7.85 -4.79
N LEU A 85 7.15 -7.29 -4.46
CA LEU A 85 7.04 -6.11 -3.62
C LEU A 85 6.61 -6.57 -2.22
N VAL A 86 7.49 -6.38 -1.25
CA VAL A 86 7.27 -6.88 0.11
C VAL A 86 7.10 -5.73 1.08
N LEU A 87 6.15 -5.85 1.99
CA LEU A 87 5.93 -4.84 3.03
C LEU A 87 7.19 -4.68 3.89
N ARG A 88 7.61 -3.43 4.08
CA ARG A 88 8.72 -3.11 4.96
C ARG A 88 8.34 -3.41 6.41
N ASN A 89 9.24 -4.03 7.16
CA ASN A 89 8.99 -4.45 8.55
C ASN A 89 8.53 -3.31 9.44
N GLN A 90 9.04 -2.11 9.22
CA GLN A 90 8.68 -0.94 10.03
C GLN A 90 7.20 -0.56 9.94
N TYR A 91 6.50 -1.03 8.92
CA TYR A 91 5.07 -0.78 8.72
C TYR A 91 4.18 -1.97 9.06
N ALA A 92 4.77 -3.10 9.49
CA ALA A 92 4.02 -4.33 9.74
C ALA A 92 2.88 -4.14 10.76
N ALA A 93 3.09 -3.31 11.77
CA ALA A 93 2.07 -3.07 12.80
C ALA A 93 0.81 -2.37 12.26
N GLU A 94 0.92 -1.64 11.15
CA GLU A 94 -0.23 -0.96 10.52
C GLU A 94 -1.14 -1.93 9.77
N PHE A 95 -0.64 -3.13 9.43
CA PHE A 95 -1.34 -4.13 8.64
C PHE A 95 -1.74 -5.33 9.51
N ASP A 96 -2.35 -5.06 10.64
CA ASP A 96 -2.80 -6.04 11.61
C ASP A 96 -4.21 -6.58 11.27
N GLY A 97 -4.78 -7.35 12.21
CA GLY A 97 -6.12 -7.89 12.05
C GLY A 97 -7.20 -6.83 11.86
N ALA A 98 -7.05 -5.66 12.50
CA ALA A 98 -8.00 -4.57 12.35
C ALA A 98 -7.98 -3.99 10.91
N TRP A 99 -6.78 -3.86 10.33
CA TRP A 99 -6.65 -3.44 8.92
C TRP A 99 -7.30 -4.45 7.98
N VAL A 100 -7.09 -5.74 8.22
CA VAL A 100 -7.69 -6.79 7.40
C VAL A 100 -9.21 -6.75 7.49
N ASN A 101 -9.76 -6.60 8.67
CA ASN A 101 -11.21 -6.52 8.87
C ASN A 101 -11.80 -5.30 8.16
N LYS A 102 -11.12 -4.17 8.22
CA LYS A 102 -11.52 -2.95 7.52
C LYS A 102 -11.52 -3.15 6.00
N MET A 103 -10.47 -3.76 5.48
CA MET A 103 -10.33 -4.07 4.05
C MET A 103 -11.47 -4.98 3.58
N LEU A 104 -11.79 -6.01 4.35
CA LEU A 104 -12.87 -6.94 4.03
C LEU A 104 -14.23 -6.26 4.05
N ALA A 105 -14.47 -5.38 5.04
CA ALA A 105 -15.71 -4.63 5.14
C ALA A 105 -15.92 -3.68 3.96
N GLU A 106 -14.88 -2.95 3.57
CA GLU A 106 -14.93 -2.03 2.43
C GLU A 106 -15.19 -2.78 1.12
N SER A 107 -14.56 -3.92 0.91
CA SER A 107 -14.78 -4.74 -0.29
C SER A 107 -16.20 -5.29 -0.34
N ARG A 108 -16.75 -5.66 0.82
CA ARG A 108 -18.12 -6.16 0.92
C ARG A 108 -19.13 -5.07 0.58
N GLU A 109 -18.90 -3.84 1.06
CA GLU A 109 -19.76 -2.69 0.71
C GLU A 109 -19.75 -2.41 -0.79
N LYS A 110 -18.59 -2.45 -1.43
CA LYS A 110 -18.49 -2.27 -2.88
C LYS A 110 -19.30 -3.31 -3.65
N ARG A 111 -19.28 -4.57 -3.20
CA ARG A 111 -20.05 -5.64 -3.85
C ARG A 111 -21.55 -5.45 -3.70
N ASN A 112 -21.99 -4.94 -2.54
CA ASN A 112 -23.41 -4.74 -2.27
C ASN A 112 -23.97 -3.51 -2.99
N ASN A 113 -23.12 -2.53 -3.29
CA ASN A 113 -23.52 -1.28 -3.94
C ASN A 113 -23.30 -1.30 -5.47
N GLY A 114 -22.68 -2.36 -5.99
CA GLY A 114 -22.32 -2.45 -7.39
C GLY A 114 -23.30 -3.18 -8.30
#